data_42f56b18a3f4672a5ee861dff93b91fa
#
_entry.id   42f56b18a3f4672a5ee861dff93b91fa
#
_cell.length_a   1.000
_cell.length_b   1.000
_cell.length_c   1.000
_cell.angle_alpha   90.00
_cell.angle_beta   90.00
_cell.angle_gamma   90.00
#
_symmetry.space_group_name_H-M   'P 1'
#
loop_
_entity.id
_entity.type
_entity.pdbx_description
1 polymer ?
#
loop_
_entity_poly.entity_id
_entity_poly.type
_entity_poly.pdbx_seq_one_letter_code
_entity_poly.pdbx_strand_id
1 'polypeptide(L)'
;MSEHPCDFTAIGWPPGQAIAEALAAWPDACLARVVAQHRSGYEVAQHPERGFRVQAPAHWLRPRTDPELRAVVGDWVALDAQGKQILGILPRHALLKRAAAGEHYQQQLIAANIDHVLLVSGMDADFNAKRIERYLLLIAASGAEPVLVLTKLDKCEDPSVYADQLGALAERGIPVHTLNAKSAQDTVALHRYLSPGKSAVLVGSSGAGKSTLTNTLLGIEKMKTRDVRETDAK
;
A
#
# COMPACT_ATOMS: atom_id res chain seq x y z
N MET A 1 5.16 -4.25 -31.45
CA MET A 1 5.67 -3.83 -30.14
C MET A 1 5.66 -2.31 -30.14
N SER A 2 4.65 -1.67 -29.53
CA SER A 2 4.58 -0.20 -29.47
C SER A 2 5.53 0.28 -28.37
N GLU A 3 6.48 1.07 -28.78
CA GLU A 3 7.57 1.64 -27.98
C GLU A 3 7.00 2.77 -27.07
N HIS A 4 6.44 2.42 -25.94
CA HIS A 4 6.39 3.40 -24.86
C HIS A 4 7.67 3.21 -24.04
N PRO A 5 8.51 4.26 -23.93
CA PRO A 5 9.72 4.19 -23.12
C PRO A 5 9.36 3.88 -21.66
N CYS A 6 10.26 3.18 -20.95
CA CYS A 6 10.10 2.94 -19.52
C CYS A 6 10.04 4.27 -18.78
N ASP A 7 9.06 4.42 -17.88
CA ASP A 7 8.93 5.59 -17.00
C ASP A 7 8.95 5.14 -15.55
N PHE A 8 10.14 4.81 -15.07
CA PHE A 8 10.37 4.34 -13.72
C PHE A 8 10.10 5.40 -12.67
N THR A 9 10.33 6.67 -12.99
CA THR A 9 10.09 7.78 -12.06
C THR A 9 8.60 7.95 -11.78
N ALA A 10 7.75 7.84 -12.82
CA ALA A 10 6.30 7.92 -12.66
C ALA A 10 5.72 6.79 -11.81
N ILE A 11 6.38 5.61 -11.79
CA ILE A 11 6.00 4.49 -10.94
C ILE A 11 6.81 4.40 -9.64
N GLY A 12 7.54 5.46 -9.26
CA GLY A 12 8.15 5.62 -7.95
C GLY A 12 9.61 5.21 -7.82
N TRP A 13 10.37 5.11 -8.93
CA TRP A 13 11.81 5.00 -8.83
C TRP A 13 12.41 6.30 -8.28
N PRO A 14 13.30 6.23 -7.28
CA PRO A 14 13.87 7.42 -6.68
C PRO A 14 14.63 8.27 -7.70
N PRO A 15 14.35 9.58 -7.81
CA PRO A 15 15.09 10.46 -8.70
C PRO A 15 16.57 10.52 -8.28
N GLY A 16 17.46 10.45 -9.27
CA GLY A 16 18.91 10.51 -9.02
C GLY A 16 19.57 9.17 -8.66
N GLN A 17 18.81 8.11 -8.42
CA GLN A 17 19.38 6.78 -8.23
C GLN A 17 19.65 6.13 -9.59
N ALA A 18 20.91 5.79 -9.86
CA ALA A 18 21.28 5.14 -11.11
C ALA A 18 20.77 3.68 -11.14
N ILE A 19 19.99 3.35 -12.18
CA ILE A 19 19.45 1.99 -12.37
C ILE A 19 20.59 0.97 -12.53
N ALA A 20 21.66 1.32 -13.23
CA ALA A 20 22.81 0.45 -13.43
C ALA A 20 23.50 0.06 -12.10
N GLU A 21 23.59 1.00 -11.15
CA GLU A 21 24.13 0.71 -9.81
C GLU A 21 23.19 -0.22 -9.02
N ALA A 22 21.88 0.01 -9.09
CA ALA A 22 20.91 -0.84 -8.42
C ALA A 22 20.88 -2.27 -8.99
N LEU A 23 21.20 -2.44 -10.27
CA LEU A 23 21.26 -3.73 -10.97
C LEU A 23 22.69 -4.32 -11.05
N ALA A 24 23.67 -3.77 -10.32
CA ALA A 24 25.06 -4.20 -10.41
C ALA A 24 25.28 -5.71 -10.16
N ALA A 25 24.45 -6.35 -9.35
CA ALA A 25 24.45 -7.80 -9.14
C ALA A 25 23.89 -8.61 -10.32
N TRP A 26 23.23 -7.96 -11.28
CA TRP A 26 22.56 -8.57 -12.45
C TRP A 26 22.81 -7.71 -13.69
N PRO A 27 24.01 -7.74 -14.31
CA PRO A 27 24.40 -6.79 -15.37
C PRO A 27 23.49 -6.74 -16.59
N ASP A 28 22.86 -7.89 -16.93
CA ASP A 28 21.97 -8.00 -18.10
C ASP A 28 20.47 -7.92 -17.71
N ALA A 29 20.17 -7.55 -16.48
CA ALA A 29 18.81 -7.53 -15.99
C ALA A 29 18.05 -6.26 -16.39
N CYS A 30 16.73 -6.41 -16.50
CA CYS A 30 15.80 -5.29 -16.65
C CYS A 30 15.15 -4.96 -15.30
N LEU A 31 15.01 -3.65 -14.99
CA LEU A 31 14.30 -3.19 -13.81
C LEU A 31 12.78 -3.26 -14.03
N ALA A 32 12.03 -3.66 -13.01
CA ALA A 32 10.57 -3.55 -12.99
C ALA A 32 10.04 -3.40 -11.55
N ARG A 33 8.82 -2.87 -11.40
CA ARG A 33 8.13 -2.75 -10.11
C ARG A 33 6.99 -3.76 -10.03
N VAL A 34 6.87 -4.48 -8.91
CA VAL A 34 5.76 -5.40 -8.65
C VAL A 34 4.49 -4.61 -8.37
N VAL A 35 3.45 -4.83 -9.20
CA VAL A 35 2.14 -4.15 -9.09
C VAL A 35 1.01 -5.08 -8.64
N ALA A 36 1.17 -6.40 -8.85
CA ALA A 36 0.24 -7.39 -8.30
C ALA A 36 0.93 -8.72 -8.01
N GLN A 37 0.39 -9.45 -7.04
CA GLN A 37 0.81 -10.81 -6.70
C GLN A 37 -0.34 -11.78 -6.99
N HIS A 38 -0.04 -12.86 -7.70
CA HIS A 38 -0.98 -13.92 -8.06
C HIS A 38 -0.50 -15.27 -7.49
N ARG A 39 -1.37 -16.27 -7.48
CA ARG A 39 -1.00 -17.64 -7.05
C ARG A 39 0.12 -18.25 -7.90
N SER A 40 0.20 -17.88 -9.19
CA SER A 40 1.12 -18.45 -10.18
C SER A 40 2.27 -17.52 -10.58
N GLY A 41 2.49 -16.40 -9.88
CA GLY A 41 3.55 -15.45 -10.21
C GLY A 41 3.20 -14.02 -9.87
N TYR A 42 3.84 -13.10 -10.55
CA TYR A 42 3.72 -11.68 -10.29
C TYR A 42 3.32 -10.93 -11.56
N GLU A 43 2.67 -9.79 -11.36
CA GLU A 43 2.54 -8.77 -12.39
C GLU A 43 3.47 -7.62 -12.03
N VAL A 44 4.26 -7.17 -13.00
CA VAL A 44 5.23 -6.10 -12.84
C VAL A 44 4.99 -5.01 -13.86
N ALA A 45 5.45 -3.81 -13.59
CA ALA A 45 5.35 -2.67 -14.49
C ALA A 45 6.70 -1.98 -14.67
N GLN A 46 6.90 -1.39 -15.86
CA GLN A 46 7.98 -0.48 -16.21
C GLN A 46 7.44 0.89 -16.63
N HIS A 47 6.10 1.00 -16.68
CA HIS A 47 5.36 2.20 -17.04
C HIS A 47 4.00 2.19 -16.31
N PRO A 48 3.41 3.35 -15.93
CA PRO A 48 2.14 3.41 -15.17
C PRO A 48 0.97 2.66 -15.80
N GLU A 49 0.90 2.65 -17.12
CA GLU A 49 -0.24 2.09 -17.86
C GLU A 49 -0.08 0.62 -18.27
N ARG A 50 1.09 0.02 -18.06
CA ARG A 50 1.39 -1.33 -18.57
C ARG A 50 2.01 -2.23 -17.51
N GLY A 51 1.23 -3.24 -17.11
CA GLY A 51 1.71 -4.40 -16.37
C GLY A 51 1.88 -5.61 -17.30
N PHE A 52 2.80 -6.49 -16.95
CA PHE A 52 3.00 -7.79 -17.60
C PHE A 52 3.35 -8.87 -16.58
N ARG A 53 3.04 -10.12 -16.92
CA ARG A 53 3.26 -11.24 -16.01
C ARG A 53 4.68 -11.77 -16.09
N VAL A 54 5.24 -12.09 -14.91
CA VAL A 54 6.54 -12.70 -14.76
C VAL A 54 6.48 -13.88 -13.80
N GLN A 55 7.42 -14.80 -13.91
CA GLN A 55 7.54 -15.96 -13.04
C GLN A 55 8.39 -15.65 -11.82
N ALA A 56 8.00 -16.23 -10.68
CA ALA A 56 8.82 -16.22 -9.48
C ALA A 56 10.00 -17.19 -9.61
N PRO A 57 11.13 -16.92 -8.92
CA PRO A 57 12.18 -17.91 -8.76
C PRO A 57 11.66 -19.18 -8.07
N ALA A 58 12.09 -20.34 -8.52
CA ALA A 58 11.60 -21.62 -8.00
C ALA A 58 11.78 -21.80 -6.48
N HIS A 59 12.83 -21.17 -5.90
CA HIS A 59 13.09 -21.25 -4.46
C HIS A 59 12.06 -20.48 -3.62
N TRP A 60 11.37 -19.46 -4.18
CA TRP A 60 10.30 -18.75 -3.49
C TRP A 60 9.04 -19.60 -3.28
N LEU A 61 8.85 -20.61 -4.11
CA LEU A 61 7.69 -21.51 -4.04
C LEU A 61 7.87 -22.62 -3.00
N ARG A 62 9.07 -22.77 -2.41
CA ARG A 62 9.35 -23.81 -1.41
C ARG A 62 8.57 -23.53 -0.12
N PRO A 63 7.99 -24.57 0.51
CA PRO A 63 7.44 -24.46 1.86
C PRO A 63 8.53 -23.93 2.82
N ARG A 64 8.17 -23.07 3.75
CA ARG A 64 9.09 -22.47 4.75
C ARG A 64 10.11 -21.46 4.22
N THR A 65 10.02 -20.99 2.96
CA THR A 65 10.79 -19.83 2.53
C THR A 65 10.35 -18.62 3.35
N ASP A 66 11.31 -17.89 3.92
CA ASP A 66 11.06 -16.65 4.66
C ASP A 66 10.23 -15.70 3.78
N PRO A 67 9.09 -15.18 4.28
CA PRO A 67 8.29 -14.20 3.55
C PRO A 67 9.08 -13.01 3.03
N GLU A 68 10.11 -12.56 3.77
CA GLU A 68 10.94 -11.41 3.38
C GLU A 68 11.81 -11.67 2.15
N LEU A 69 12.08 -12.92 1.83
CA LEU A 69 12.81 -13.32 0.62
C LEU A 69 11.91 -13.38 -0.62
N ARG A 70 10.59 -13.16 -0.47
CA ARG A 70 9.63 -13.12 -1.58
C ARG A 70 9.26 -11.69 -1.90
N ALA A 71 9.03 -11.41 -3.18
CA ALA A 71 8.54 -10.10 -3.57
C ALA A 71 7.10 -9.88 -3.09
N VAL A 72 6.79 -8.63 -2.79
CA VAL A 72 5.46 -8.14 -2.46
C VAL A 72 5.15 -6.92 -3.34
N VAL A 73 3.90 -6.52 -3.41
CA VAL A 73 3.49 -5.32 -4.17
C VAL A 73 4.31 -4.11 -3.72
N GLY A 74 4.86 -3.39 -4.69
CA GLY A 74 5.74 -2.24 -4.49
C GLY A 74 7.24 -2.56 -4.56
N ASP A 75 7.64 -3.84 -4.51
CA ASP A 75 9.05 -4.20 -4.66
C ASP A 75 9.60 -3.85 -6.03
N TRP A 76 10.84 -3.39 -6.05
CA TRP A 76 11.66 -3.32 -7.24
C TRP A 76 12.38 -4.63 -7.46
N VAL A 77 12.33 -5.15 -8.66
CA VAL A 77 12.89 -6.46 -9.01
C VAL A 77 13.77 -6.38 -10.25
N ALA A 78 14.83 -7.18 -10.24
CA ALA A 78 15.63 -7.46 -11.41
C ALA A 78 14.97 -8.62 -12.17
N LEU A 79 14.73 -8.44 -13.47
CA LEU A 79 14.21 -9.47 -14.38
C LEU A 79 15.34 -9.98 -15.27
N ASP A 80 15.20 -11.21 -15.76
CA ASP A 80 16.08 -11.72 -16.81
C ASP A 80 16.03 -10.84 -18.07
N ALA A 81 17.01 -10.99 -18.95
CA ALA A 81 17.10 -10.21 -20.20
C ALA A 81 15.87 -10.36 -21.11
N GLN A 82 15.08 -11.41 -20.96
CA GLN A 82 13.84 -11.64 -21.68
C GLN A 82 12.61 -11.03 -20.99
N GLY A 83 12.76 -10.49 -19.79
CA GLY A 83 11.67 -9.91 -18.99
C GLY A 83 10.62 -10.93 -18.54
N LYS A 84 11.00 -12.22 -18.37
CA LYS A 84 10.05 -13.30 -18.05
C LYS A 84 10.15 -13.83 -16.64
N GLN A 85 11.32 -13.73 -16.03
CA GLN A 85 11.59 -14.30 -14.70
C GLN A 85 12.24 -13.27 -13.79
N ILE A 86 11.81 -13.26 -12.52
CA ILE A 86 12.47 -12.47 -11.48
C ILE A 86 13.78 -13.16 -11.09
N LEU A 87 14.87 -12.40 -11.11
CA LEU A 87 16.20 -12.83 -10.67
C LEU A 87 16.43 -12.50 -9.19
N GLY A 88 15.94 -11.35 -8.73
CA GLY A 88 16.10 -10.91 -7.35
C GLY A 88 15.27 -9.68 -7.01
N ILE A 89 15.28 -9.33 -5.73
CA ILE A 89 14.61 -8.15 -5.17
C ILE A 89 15.68 -7.12 -4.85
N LEU A 90 15.45 -5.86 -5.23
CA LEU A 90 16.31 -4.74 -4.89
C LEU A 90 16.07 -4.33 -3.42
N PRO A 91 17.04 -3.61 -2.80
CA PRO A 91 16.88 -3.12 -1.43
C PRO A 91 15.59 -2.32 -1.24
N ARG A 92 14.89 -2.58 -0.15
CA ARG A 92 13.64 -1.91 0.23
C ARG A 92 13.94 -0.72 1.11
N HIS A 93 13.32 0.43 0.85
CA HIS A 93 13.38 1.58 1.77
C HIS A 93 12.23 1.59 2.79
N ALA A 94 11.13 0.93 2.48
CA ALA A 94 9.99 0.75 3.38
C ALA A 94 9.38 -0.64 3.20
N LEU A 95 8.94 -1.27 4.31
CA LEU A 95 8.30 -2.58 4.28
C LEU A 95 7.23 -2.69 5.35
N LEU A 96 5.96 -2.61 4.95
CA LEU A 96 4.83 -2.77 5.86
C LEU A 96 4.51 -4.24 6.08
N LYS A 97 4.52 -4.65 7.34
CA LYS A 97 4.29 -6.02 7.80
C LYS A 97 3.14 -6.04 8.82
N ARG A 98 2.45 -7.14 8.92
CA ARG A 98 1.52 -7.41 10.03
C ARG A 98 1.75 -8.82 10.57
N ALA A 99 1.41 -9.05 11.83
CA ALA A 99 1.31 -10.41 12.35
C ALA A 99 0.20 -11.16 11.59
N ALA A 100 0.49 -12.36 11.09
CA ALA A 100 -0.54 -13.24 10.55
C ALA A 100 -1.44 -13.72 11.69
N ALA A 101 -2.75 -13.85 11.41
CA ALA A 101 -3.66 -14.49 12.34
C ALA A 101 -3.38 -16.01 12.36
N GLY A 102 -3.15 -16.59 13.54
CA GLY A 102 -2.92 -18.03 13.73
C GLY A 102 -1.83 -18.36 14.74
N GLU A 103 -1.69 -19.64 15.07
CA GLU A 103 -0.76 -20.15 16.11
C GLU A 103 0.73 -20.07 15.73
N HIS A 104 1.05 -19.86 14.47
CA HIS A 104 2.41 -19.63 14.01
C HIS A 104 2.61 -18.13 13.76
N TYR A 105 3.54 -17.52 14.49
CA TYR A 105 3.99 -16.13 14.32
C TYR A 105 4.65 -15.90 12.94
N GLN A 106 3.89 -16.06 11.88
CA GLN A 106 4.37 -15.70 10.54
C GLN A 106 4.02 -14.24 10.27
N GLN A 107 5.01 -13.44 9.91
CA GLN A 107 4.78 -12.09 9.44
C GLN A 107 4.20 -12.15 8.03
N GLN A 108 3.11 -11.43 7.80
CA GLN A 108 2.57 -11.22 6.47
C GLN A 108 3.07 -9.87 5.94
N LEU A 109 3.77 -9.90 4.81
CA LEU A 109 4.13 -8.68 4.10
C LEU A 109 2.89 -8.10 3.42
N ILE A 110 2.69 -6.79 3.53
CA ILE A 110 1.55 -6.07 2.93
C ILE A 110 2.00 -5.33 1.68
N ALA A 111 3.01 -4.48 1.79
CA ALA A 111 3.56 -3.69 0.69
C ALA A 111 4.99 -3.25 1.00
N ALA A 112 5.77 -3.01 -0.05
CA ALA A 112 7.14 -2.50 0.03
C ALA A 112 7.29 -1.18 -0.74
N ASN A 113 8.35 -0.44 -0.43
CA ASN A 113 8.72 0.79 -1.13
C ASN A 113 7.55 1.77 -1.25
N ILE A 114 6.81 1.95 -0.14
CA ILE A 114 5.67 2.84 -0.01
C ILE A 114 6.10 4.12 0.71
N ASP A 115 5.60 5.27 0.24
CA ASP A 115 5.87 6.57 0.86
C ASP A 115 4.90 6.81 2.02
N HIS A 116 3.61 6.53 1.83
CA HIS A 116 2.58 6.83 2.81
C HIS A 116 1.71 5.62 3.15
N VAL A 117 1.28 5.54 4.40
CA VAL A 117 0.24 4.61 4.84
C VAL A 117 -0.98 5.39 5.27
N LEU A 118 -2.05 5.31 4.47
CA LEU A 118 -3.34 5.89 4.81
C LEU A 118 -4.05 4.95 5.79
N LEU A 119 -3.99 5.27 7.08
CA LEU A 119 -4.70 4.55 8.13
C LEU A 119 -6.15 5.01 8.16
N VAL A 120 -7.06 4.16 7.68
CA VAL A 120 -8.48 4.48 7.52
C VAL A 120 -9.28 3.96 8.71
N SER A 121 -10.04 4.84 9.36
CA SER A 121 -10.97 4.52 10.44
C SER A 121 -12.32 5.20 10.19
N GLY A 122 -13.43 4.46 10.39
CA GLY A 122 -14.76 5.06 10.34
C GLY A 122 -15.05 5.84 11.62
N MET A 123 -15.79 6.96 11.49
CA MET A 123 -16.37 7.68 12.63
C MET A 123 -17.74 7.07 12.95
N ASP A 124 -17.73 5.86 13.49
CA ASP A 124 -18.91 5.06 13.83
C ASP A 124 -18.62 4.16 15.03
N ALA A 125 -19.52 3.23 15.34
CA ALA A 125 -19.40 2.31 16.48
C ALA A 125 -18.12 1.41 16.45
N ASP A 126 -17.46 1.26 15.28
CA ASP A 126 -16.19 0.52 15.16
C ASP A 126 -14.96 1.38 15.45
N PHE A 127 -15.13 2.67 15.73
CA PHE A 127 -14.00 3.54 16.07
C PHE A 127 -13.26 3.06 17.32
N ASN A 128 -11.93 3.01 17.26
CA ASN A 128 -11.13 2.55 18.39
C ASN A 128 -9.72 3.20 18.37
N ALA A 129 -9.51 4.18 19.24
CA ALA A 129 -8.26 4.92 19.36
C ALA A 129 -7.05 4.01 19.64
N LYS A 130 -7.20 3.00 20.53
CA LYS A 130 -6.13 2.03 20.83
C LYS A 130 -5.74 1.18 19.62
N ARG A 131 -6.72 0.87 18.75
CA ARG A 131 -6.43 0.16 17.50
C ARG A 131 -5.66 1.06 16.52
N ILE A 132 -6.02 2.34 16.44
CA ILE A 132 -5.31 3.34 15.64
C ILE A 132 -3.85 3.43 16.11
N GLU A 133 -3.60 3.57 17.41
CA GLU A 133 -2.25 3.63 17.99
C GLU A 133 -1.40 2.38 17.62
N ARG A 134 -1.99 1.18 17.71
CA ARG A 134 -1.29 -0.05 17.31
C ARG A 134 -0.90 -0.05 15.82
N TYR A 135 -1.78 0.44 14.95
CA TYR A 135 -1.44 0.58 13.53
C TYR A 135 -0.33 1.61 13.32
N LEU A 136 -0.36 2.73 14.03
CA LEU A 136 0.68 3.75 13.93
C LEU A 136 2.05 3.23 14.35
N LEU A 137 2.13 2.37 15.37
CA LEU A 137 3.38 1.69 15.75
C LEU A 137 3.90 0.78 14.62
N LEU A 138 3.02 0.02 13.96
CA LEU A 138 3.39 -0.83 12.81
C LEU A 138 3.87 0.00 11.63
N ILE A 139 3.22 1.15 11.37
CA ILE A 139 3.59 2.07 10.31
C ILE A 139 4.95 2.71 10.60
N ALA A 140 5.18 3.18 11.83
CA ALA A 140 6.47 3.74 12.24
C ALA A 140 7.62 2.74 12.04
N ALA A 141 7.39 1.45 12.31
CA ALA A 141 8.37 0.39 12.09
C ALA A 141 8.58 0.05 10.60
N SER A 142 7.71 0.50 9.70
CA SER A 142 7.78 0.18 8.27
C SER A 142 8.70 1.08 7.46
N GLY A 143 9.04 2.27 7.97
CA GLY A 143 9.76 3.32 7.24
C GLY A 143 8.87 4.24 6.39
N ALA A 144 7.55 4.01 6.35
CA ALA A 144 6.60 4.85 5.63
C ALA A 144 5.97 5.92 6.54
N GLU A 145 5.48 7.01 5.95
CA GLU A 145 4.83 8.10 6.69
C GLU A 145 3.34 7.78 6.95
N PRO A 146 2.86 7.92 8.20
CA PRO A 146 1.44 7.73 8.53
C PRO A 146 0.60 8.93 8.11
N VAL A 147 -0.61 8.64 7.60
CA VAL A 147 -1.68 9.63 7.39
C VAL A 147 -2.96 9.03 7.94
N LEU A 148 -3.59 9.66 8.92
CA LEU A 148 -4.86 9.19 9.48
C LEU A 148 -6.03 9.76 8.68
N VAL A 149 -6.93 8.87 8.23
CA VAL A 149 -8.12 9.23 7.46
C VAL A 149 -9.37 8.77 8.20
N LEU A 150 -10.11 9.72 8.77
CA LEU A 150 -11.39 9.49 9.42
C LEU A 150 -12.50 9.59 8.37
N THR A 151 -13.17 8.48 8.11
CA THR A 151 -14.23 8.38 7.09
C THR A 151 -15.63 8.41 7.70
N LYS A 152 -16.66 8.34 6.83
CA LYS A 152 -18.07 8.34 7.21
C LYS A 152 -18.54 9.66 7.84
N LEU A 153 -17.95 10.78 7.43
CA LEU A 153 -18.39 12.11 7.85
C LEU A 153 -19.88 12.35 7.56
N ASP A 154 -20.39 11.75 6.47
CA ASP A 154 -21.80 11.78 6.07
C ASP A 154 -22.76 11.10 7.07
N LYS A 155 -22.26 10.32 8.02
CA LYS A 155 -23.04 9.61 9.05
C LYS A 155 -22.67 10.04 10.48
N CYS A 156 -21.74 10.97 10.63
CA CYS A 156 -21.21 11.40 11.91
C CYS A 156 -21.94 12.69 12.35
N GLU A 157 -22.57 12.66 13.52
CA GLU A 157 -23.25 13.82 14.09
C GLU A 157 -22.27 14.87 14.61
N ASP A 158 -21.22 14.41 15.29
CA ASP A 158 -20.18 15.29 15.89
C ASP A 158 -18.78 14.72 15.68
N PRO A 159 -18.05 15.19 14.65
CA PRO A 159 -16.67 14.77 14.41
C PRO A 159 -15.68 15.15 15.52
N SER A 160 -15.98 16.17 16.34
CA SER A 160 -15.06 16.64 17.39
C SER A 160 -14.81 15.57 18.45
N VAL A 161 -15.81 14.74 18.77
CA VAL A 161 -15.71 13.62 19.70
C VAL A 161 -14.59 12.65 19.33
N TYR A 162 -14.37 12.44 18.05
CA TYR A 162 -13.30 11.55 17.53
C TYR A 162 -11.95 12.29 17.50
N ALA A 163 -11.95 13.57 17.16
CA ALA A 163 -10.74 14.39 17.18
C ALA A 163 -10.15 14.52 18.58
N ASP A 164 -10.98 14.73 19.60
CA ASP A 164 -10.55 14.84 20.99
C ASP A 164 -9.89 13.55 21.51
N GLN A 165 -10.40 12.37 21.11
CA GLN A 165 -9.80 11.09 21.44
C GLN A 165 -8.43 10.87 20.77
N LEU A 166 -8.11 11.66 19.76
CA LEU A 166 -6.89 11.58 18.96
C LEU A 166 -5.92 12.74 19.22
N GLY A 167 -6.22 13.62 20.20
CA GLY A 167 -5.46 14.84 20.48
C GLY A 167 -3.95 14.59 20.63
N ALA A 168 -3.57 13.53 21.36
CA ALA A 168 -2.17 13.13 21.51
C ALA A 168 -1.47 12.72 20.18
N LEU A 169 -2.23 12.35 19.14
CA LEU A 169 -1.68 12.00 17.81
C LEU A 169 -1.42 13.25 16.98
N ALA A 170 -2.28 14.27 17.10
CA ALA A 170 -2.06 15.56 16.47
C ALA A 170 -0.76 16.24 16.97
N GLU A 171 -0.46 16.10 18.28
CA GLU A 171 0.79 16.59 18.88
C GLU A 171 2.04 15.89 18.29
N ARG A 172 1.91 14.68 17.77
CA ARG A 172 3.01 13.96 17.08
C ARG A 172 3.20 14.37 15.63
N GLY A 173 2.46 15.38 15.14
CA GLY A 173 2.55 15.87 13.75
C GLY A 173 1.99 14.91 12.70
N ILE A 174 1.18 13.92 13.09
CA ILE A 174 0.53 12.98 12.15
C ILE A 174 -0.61 13.72 11.45
N PRO A 175 -0.62 13.82 10.11
CA PRO A 175 -1.74 14.43 9.39
C PRO A 175 -3.04 13.67 9.63
N VAL A 176 -4.12 14.38 9.97
CA VAL A 176 -5.47 13.83 10.16
C VAL A 176 -6.42 14.48 9.16
N HIS A 177 -7.11 13.66 8.39
CA HIS A 177 -8.14 14.09 7.43
C HIS A 177 -9.47 13.49 7.83
N THR A 178 -10.48 14.33 7.97
CA THR A 178 -11.88 13.92 8.21
C THR A 178 -12.67 14.16 6.93
N LEU A 179 -13.32 13.11 6.41
CA LEU A 179 -13.95 13.19 5.09
C LEU A 179 -15.10 12.18 4.89
N ASN A 180 -15.95 12.47 3.91
CA ASN A 180 -16.85 11.49 3.33
C ASN A 180 -16.12 10.74 2.21
N ALA A 181 -15.84 9.45 2.40
CA ALA A 181 -15.12 8.62 1.42
C ALA A 181 -15.82 8.48 0.06
N LYS A 182 -17.12 8.86 -0.04
CA LYS A 182 -17.90 8.84 -1.29
C LYS A 182 -17.78 10.16 -2.06
N SER A 183 -17.31 11.23 -1.42
CA SER A 183 -17.21 12.57 -2.00
C SER A 183 -15.84 12.77 -2.65
N ALA A 184 -15.83 12.94 -3.97
CA ALA A 184 -14.59 13.26 -4.68
C ALA A 184 -13.99 14.59 -4.20
N GLN A 185 -14.83 15.58 -3.84
CA GLN A 185 -14.39 16.87 -3.34
C GLN A 185 -13.67 16.75 -1.99
N ASP A 186 -14.20 15.93 -1.07
CA ASP A 186 -13.61 15.73 0.25
C ASP A 186 -12.25 15.00 0.14
N THR A 187 -12.10 14.13 -0.86
CA THR A 187 -10.87 13.33 -1.04
C THR A 187 -9.73 14.10 -1.73
N VAL A 188 -9.97 15.30 -2.26
CA VAL A 188 -8.94 16.14 -2.94
C VAL A 188 -7.70 16.33 -2.06
N ALA A 189 -7.89 16.56 -0.75
CA ALA A 189 -6.78 16.75 0.19
C ALA A 189 -5.81 15.57 0.26
N LEU A 190 -6.25 14.36 -0.12
CA LEU A 190 -5.42 13.15 -0.12
C LEU A 190 -4.54 13.02 -1.37
N HIS A 191 -4.84 13.73 -2.45
CA HIS A 191 -4.07 13.65 -3.70
C HIS A 191 -2.60 14.06 -3.52
N ARG A 192 -2.30 14.92 -2.52
CA ARG A 192 -0.92 15.28 -2.18
C ARG A 192 -0.04 14.09 -1.79
N TYR A 193 -0.63 13.01 -1.28
CA TYR A 193 0.05 11.76 -0.91
C TYR A 193 0.14 10.75 -2.05
N LEU A 194 -0.53 11.06 -3.17
CA LEU A 194 -0.71 10.19 -4.34
C LEU A 194 -0.19 10.86 -5.62
N SER A 195 0.69 11.85 -5.48
CA SER A 195 1.30 12.53 -6.63
C SER A 195 2.14 11.54 -7.47
N PRO A 196 2.42 11.83 -8.75
CA PRO A 196 3.24 10.96 -9.59
C PRO A 196 4.56 10.57 -8.90
N GLY A 197 4.92 9.30 -8.97
CA GLY A 197 6.07 8.75 -8.28
C GLY A 197 5.87 8.45 -6.79
N LYS A 198 4.73 8.79 -6.19
CA LYS A 198 4.38 8.45 -4.80
C LYS A 198 3.48 7.23 -4.71
N SER A 199 3.72 6.42 -3.70
CA SER A 199 2.96 5.20 -3.44
C SER A 199 2.32 5.26 -2.07
N ALA A 200 1.04 4.91 -1.99
CA ALA A 200 0.35 4.79 -0.72
C ALA A 200 -0.37 3.45 -0.58
N VAL A 201 -0.47 2.95 0.64
CA VAL A 201 -1.28 1.78 0.97
C VAL A 201 -2.37 2.17 1.99
N LEU A 202 -3.57 1.65 1.79
CA LEU A 202 -4.69 1.85 2.71
C LEU A 202 -4.77 0.67 3.69
N VAL A 203 -4.71 0.96 4.98
CA VAL A 203 -4.88 -0.02 6.07
C VAL A 203 -5.99 0.41 7.01
N GLY A 204 -6.52 -0.52 7.81
CA GLY A 204 -7.61 -0.25 8.77
C GLY A 204 -8.57 -1.42 8.86
N SER A 205 -9.57 -1.32 9.76
CA SER A 205 -10.58 -2.36 9.99
C SER A 205 -11.46 -2.66 8.76
N SER A 206 -12.10 -3.82 8.78
CA SER A 206 -13.16 -4.11 7.81
C SER A 206 -14.31 -3.11 7.98
N GLY A 207 -14.89 -2.64 6.90
CA GLY A 207 -15.98 -1.65 6.96
C GLY A 207 -15.55 -0.20 7.23
N ALA A 208 -14.27 0.10 7.41
CA ALA A 208 -13.76 1.47 7.61
C ALA A 208 -13.86 2.37 6.37
N GLY A 209 -14.33 1.87 5.22
CA GLY A 209 -14.49 2.67 4.00
C GLY A 209 -13.29 2.63 3.04
N LYS A 210 -12.28 1.75 3.24
CA LYS A 210 -11.10 1.66 2.37
C LYS A 210 -11.44 1.45 0.89
N SER A 211 -12.30 0.49 0.58
CA SER A 211 -12.70 0.19 -0.81
C SER A 211 -13.46 1.35 -1.45
N THR A 212 -14.34 2.01 -0.70
CA THR A 212 -15.05 3.20 -1.15
C THR A 212 -14.06 4.33 -1.44
N LEU A 213 -13.15 4.61 -0.50
CA LEU A 213 -12.13 5.63 -0.66
C LEU A 213 -11.23 5.35 -1.87
N THR A 214 -10.82 4.08 -2.07
CA THR A 214 -10.02 3.68 -3.24
C THR A 214 -10.76 3.96 -4.55
N ASN A 215 -12.05 3.59 -4.65
CA ASN A 215 -12.85 3.85 -5.85
C ASN A 215 -13.00 5.34 -6.12
N THR A 216 -13.25 6.15 -5.09
CA THR A 216 -13.38 7.60 -5.22
C THR A 216 -12.07 8.26 -5.68
N LEU A 217 -10.94 7.87 -5.09
CA LEU A 217 -9.61 8.37 -5.48
C LEU A 217 -9.23 7.97 -6.91
N LEU A 218 -9.63 6.78 -7.37
CA LEU A 218 -9.39 6.32 -8.74
C LEU A 218 -10.40 6.86 -9.76
N GLY A 219 -11.52 7.44 -9.31
CA GLY A 219 -12.62 7.87 -10.19
C GLY A 219 -13.35 6.72 -10.90
N ILE A 220 -13.18 5.47 -10.44
CA ILE A 220 -13.76 4.25 -11.05
C ILE A 220 -14.18 3.26 -9.98
N GLU A 221 -15.20 2.44 -10.27
CA GLU A 221 -15.62 1.32 -9.42
C GLU A 221 -14.75 0.07 -9.64
N LYS A 222 -13.53 0.07 -9.14
CA LYS A 222 -12.61 -1.07 -9.23
C LYS A 222 -12.76 -2.05 -8.07
N MET A 223 -13.06 -1.56 -6.87
CA MET A 223 -13.19 -2.35 -5.65
C MET A 223 -14.66 -2.64 -5.35
N LYS A 224 -14.97 -3.90 -4.98
CA LYS A 224 -16.32 -4.24 -4.49
C LYS A 224 -16.55 -3.58 -3.13
N THR A 225 -17.55 -2.73 -3.04
CA THR A 225 -18.01 -2.14 -1.79
C THR A 225 -19.15 -2.97 -1.23
N ARG A 226 -19.18 -3.17 0.10
CA ARG A 226 -20.30 -3.78 0.82
C ARG A 226 -20.82 -2.75 1.80
N ASP A 227 -22.13 -2.57 1.85
CA ASP A 227 -22.73 -1.89 2.98
C ASP A 227 -22.52 -2.73 4.24
N VAL A 228 -22.07 -2.09 5.32
CA VAL A 228 -21.94 -2.76 6.61
C VAL A 228 -23.34 -3.12 7.07
N ARG A 229 -23.65 -4.41 7.17
CA ARG A 229 -24.90 -4.86 7.78
C ARG A 229 -24.85 -4.47 9.26
N GLU A 230 -25.92 -3.86 9.75
CA GLU A 230 -26.07 -3.46 11.17
C GLU A 230 -25.98 -4.65 12.14
N THR A 231 -25.96 -5.88 11.65
CA THR A 231 -25.98 -7.13 12.42
C THR A 231 -24.61 -7.65 12.88
N ASP A 232 -23.49 -7.05 12.45
CA ASP A 232 -22.16 -7.54 12.83
C ASP A 232 -21.55 -6.78 14.04
N ALA A 233 -22.36 -5.98 14.76
CA ALA A 233 -22.02 -5.35 16.04
C ALA A 233 -22.51 -6.21 17.21
N LYS A 234 -21.90 -7.36 17.43
CA LYS A 234 -21.99 -8.13 18.67
C LYS A 234 -20.62 -8.57 19.14
#